data_e62a866f269e41976d7b8b667000b3da
#
_entry.id   e62a866f269e41976d7b8b667000b3da
#
_cell.length_a   1.000
_cell.length_b   1.000
_cell.length_c   1.000
_cell.angle_alpha   90.00
_cell.angle_beta   90.00
_cell.angle_gamma   90.00
#
_symmetry.space_group_name_H-M   'P 1'
#
loop_
_entity.id
_entity.type
_entity.pdbx_description
1 polymer ?
#
loop_
_entity_poly.entity_id
_entity_poly.type
_entity_poly.pdbx_seq_one_letter_code
_entity_poly.pdbx_strand_id
1 'polypeptide(L)'
;MAGADPATIRGILSENFVYIDLAKRIKKRQIAGAAPMFGLYKDGEIDFILNNRKNYKNYGIEVKAGRAAGKTAQQLLQDRKVEAVYFLKGDTYGGKSGRTITIPIYLVGRVKYDFINE
;
A
#
# COMPACT_ATOMS: atom_id res chain seq x y z
N MET A 1 6.60 -23.83 3.58
CA MET A 1 7.40 -23.38 2.43
C MET A 1 8.86 -23.76 2.63
N ALA A 2 9.20 -24.96 2.20
CA ALA A 2 10.58 -25.42 2.27
C ALA A 2 11.46 -24.51 1.40
N GLY A 3 12.60 -24.07 1.93
CA GLY A 3 13.56 -23.25 1.22
C GLY A 3 13.34 -21.74 1.26
N ALA A 4 12.20 -21.26 1.78
CA ALA A 4 12.00 -19.84 1.93
C ALA A 4 12.66 -19.34 3.23
N ASP A 5 13.34 -18.19 3.16
CA ASP A 5 13.95 -17.59 4.34
C ASP A 5 12.89 -16.86 5.20
N PRO A 6 13.21 -16.55 6.48
CA PRO A 6 12.24 -15.89 7.36
C PRO A 6 11.79 -14.51 6.87
N ALA A 7 12.65 -13.75 6.20
CA ALA A 7 12.28 -12.44 5.69
C ALA A 7 11.27 -12.56 4.56
N THR A 8 11.45 -13.52 3.65
CA THR A 8 10.49 -13.79 2.57
C THR A 8 9.14 -14.22 3.13
N ILE A 9 9.14 -15.10 4.13
CA ILE A 9 7.91 -15.55 4.78
C ILE A 9 7.19 -14.38 5.43
N ARG A 10 7.90 -13.51 6.15
CA ARG A 10 7.30 -12.33 6.78
C ARG A 10 6.70 -11.38 5.74
N GLY A 11 7.39 -11.21 4.61
CA GLY A 11 6.88 -10.40 3.51
C GLY A 11 5.56 -10.91 2.97
N ILE A 12 5.47 -12.21 2.71
CA ILE A 12 4.24 -12.84 2.21
C ILE A 12 3.11 -12.69 3.22
N LEU A 13 3.38 -12.94 4.51
CA LEU A 13 2.37 -12.83 5.56
C LEU A 13 1.89 -11.40 5.71
N SER A 14 2.79 -10.42 5.62
CA SER A 14 2.44 -9.00 5.71
C SER A 14 1.55 -8.58 4.55
N GLU A 15 1.85 -8.99 3.32
CA GLU A 15 1.02 -8.70 2.16
C GLU A 15 -0.37 -9.31 2.30
N ASN A 16 -0.46 -10.57 2.74
CA ASN A 16 -1.73 -11.22 2.95
C ASN A 16 -2.55 -10.53 4.03
N PHE A 17 -1.91 -10.12 5.11
CA PHE A 17 -2.57 -9.39 6.18
C PHE A 17 -3.19 -8.08 5.67
N VAL A 18 -2.42 -7.32 4.90
CA VAL A 18 -2.89 -6.05 4.35
C VAL A 18 -4.02 -6.28 3.34
N TYR A 19 -3.88 -7.28 2.47
CA TYR A 19 -4.94 -7.61 1.50
C TYR A 19 -6.26 -7.93 2.21
N ILE A 20 -6.21 -8.79 3.22
CA ILE A 20 -7.41 -9.18 3.97
C ILE A 20 -8.03 -7.97 4.66
N ASP A 21 -7.22 -7.12 5.28
CA ASP A 21 -7.71 -5.90 5.92
C ASP A 21 -8.41 -4.98 4.93
N LEU A 22 -7.76 -4.70 3.79
CA LEU A 22 -8.34 -3.86 2.75
C LEU A 22 -9.67 -4.41 2.24
N ALA A 23 -9.70 -5.71 1.92
CA ALA A 23 -10.89 -6.35 1.39
C ALA A 23 -12.06 -6.26 2.39
N LYS A 24 -11.79 -6.53 3.66
CA LYS A 24 -12.81 -6.46 4.71
C LYS A 24 -13.33 -5.05 4.91
N ARG A 25 -12.43 -4.07 4.95
CA ARG A 25 -12.81 -2.67 5.21
C ARG A 25 -13.57 -2.08 4.03
N ILE A 26 -13.22 -2.44 2.80
CA ILE A 26 -13.96 -2.03 1.61
C ILE A 26 -15.38 -2.64 1.64
N LYS A 27 -15.48 -3.93 1.96
CA LYS A 27 -16.77 -4.60 2.06
C LYS A 27 -17.67 -3.99 3.12
N LYS A 28 -17.09 -3.57 4.24
CA LYS A 28 -17.81 -2.90 5.34
C LYS A 28 -18.00 -1.40 5.09
N ARG A 29 -17.57 -0.89 3.96
CA ARG A 29 -17.65 0.53 3.59
C ARG A 29 -16.89 1.45 4.54
N GLN A 30 -15.88 0.94 5.21
CA GLN A 30 -14.98 1.75 6.05
C GLN A 30 -13.95 2.49 5.21
N ILE A 31 -13.65 1.98 4.03
CA ILE A 31 -12.82 2.63 3.03
C ILE A 31 -13.66 2.76 1.76
N ALA A 32 -13.66 3.95 1.18
CA ALA A 32 -14.37 4.22 -0.06
C ALA A 32 -13.51 3.77 -1.24
N GLY A 33 -13.53 2.48 -1.55
CA GLY A 33 -12.71 1.95 -2.63
C GLY A 33 -13.31 0.75 -3.32
N ALA A 34 -12.75 0.42 -4.46
CA ALA A 34 -13.01 -0.85 -5.13
C ALA A 34 -12.14 -1.93 -4.49
N ALA A 35 -12.34 -3.19 -4.91
CA ALA A 35 -11.49 -4.27 -4.44
C ALA A 35 -10.01 -3.97 -4.72
N PRO A 36 -9.09 -4.31 -3.82
CA PRO A 36 -7.67 -4.07 -4.06
C PRO A 36 -7.21 -4.83 -5.29
N MET A 37 -6.42 -4.17 -6.13
CA MET A 37 -5.91 -4.77 -7.34
C MET A 37 -4.38 -4.77 -7.32
N PHE A 38 -3.79 -5.87 -7.77
CA PHE A 38 -2.35 -5.94 -7.98
C PHE A 38 -1.97 -4.95 -9.09
N GLY A 39 -0.97 -4.12 -8.84
CA GLY A 39 -0.58 -3.07 -9.77
C GLY A 39 0.61 -3.44 -10.63
N LEU A 40 0.45 -3.37 -11.94
CA LEU A 40 1.54 -3.48 -12.90
C LEU A 40 1.70 -2.15 -13.60
N TYR A 41 2.94 -1.66 -13.71
CA TYR A 41 3.22 -0.42 -14.38
C TYR A 41 4.60 -0.48 -15.04
N LYS A 42 4.63 -0.36 -16.37
CA LYS A 42 5.86 -0.51 -17.16
C LYS A 42 6.51 -1.86 -16.83
N ASP A 43 7.78 -1.87 -16.47
CA ASP A 43 8.50 -3.11 -16.15
C ASP A 43 8.49 -3.44 -14.66
N GLY A 44 7.66 -2.75 -13.88
CA GLY A 44 7.61 -2.91 -12.45
C GLY A 44 6.22 -3.22 -11.92
N GLU A 45 6.16 -3.45 -10.63
CA GLU A 45 4.91 -3.76 -9.95
C GLU A 45 4.83 -3.04 -8.62
N ILE A 46 3.62 -2.79 -8.17
CA ILE A 46 3.31 -2.29 -6.84
C ILE A 46 2.31 -3.26 -6.23
N ASP A 47 2.35 -3.45 -4.92
CA ASP A 47 1.53 -4.49 -4.30
C ASP A 47 0.05 -4.29 -4.55
N PHE A 48 -0.47 -3.08 -4.34
CA PHE A 48 -1.88 -2.81 -4.57
C PHE A 48 -2.11 -1.43 -5.15
N ILE A 49 -3.14 -1.31 -5.98
CA ILE A 49 -3.71 -0.04 -6.42
C ILE A 49 -5.13 0.03 -5.90
N LEU A 50 -5.46 1.11 -5.22
CA LEU A 50 -6.79 1.36 -4.69
C LEU A 50 -7.37 2.60 -5.35
N ASN A 51 -8.54 2.45 -5.98
CA ASN A 51 -9.30 3.59 -6.47
C ASN A 51 -10.28 4.04 -5.39
N ASN A 52 -10.12 5.25 -4.92
CA ASN A 52 -11.00 5.81 -3.90
C ASN A 52 -12.25 6.39 -4.58
N ARG A 53 -13.41 5.84 -4.27
CA ARG A 53 -14.66 6.20 -4.95
C ARG A 53 -15.25 7.53 -4.47
N LYS A 54 -14.73 8.10 -3.37
CA LYS A 54 -15.18 9.41 -2.90
C LYS A 54 -14.54 10.54 -3.70
N ASN A 55 -13.24 10.46 -3.94
CA ASN A 55 -12.51 11.52 -4.62
C ASN A 55 -12.07 11.15 -6.03
N TYR A 56 -12.36 9.92 -6.48
CA TYR A 56 -12.03 9.39 -7.81
C TYR A 56 -10.53 9.38 -8.11
N LYS A 57 -9.70 9.25 -7.06
CA LYS A 57 -8.25 9.21 -7.22
C LYS A 57 -7.71 7.83 -6.93
N ASN A 58 -6.59 7.52 -7.55
CA ASN A 58 -5.89 6.26 -7.33
C ASN A 58 -4.79 6.42 -6.30
N TYR A 59 -4.60 5.41 -5.49
CA TYR A 59 -3.55 5.36 -4.47
C TYR A 59 -2.76 4.07 -4.61
N GLY A 60 -1.43 4.20 -4.57
CA GLY A 60 -0.56 3.04 -4.54
C GLY A 60 -0.31 2.59 -3.11
N ILE A 61 -0.26 1.29 -2.90
CA ILE A 61 0.00 0.71 -1.59
C ILE A 61 1.12 -0.30 -1.76
N GLU A 62 2.19 -0.12 -0.99
CA GLU A 62 3.35 -0.98 -1.03
C GLU A 62 3.64 -1.50 0.37
N VAL A 63 3.69 -2.82 0.52
CA VAL A 63 3.99 -3.47 1.80
C VAL A 63 5.47 -3.85 1.78
N LYS A 64 6.25 -3.25 2.66
CA LYS A 64 7.70 -3.46 2.70
C LYS A 64 8.15 -4.01 4.04
N ALA A 65 8.90 -5.10 3.98
CA ALA A 65 9.54 -5.66 5.16
C ALA A 65 10.95 -5.10 5.39
N GLY A 66 11.45 -4.24 4.52
CA GLY A 66 12.82 -3.72 4.60
C GLY A 66 13.01 -2.43 3.84
N ARG A 67 14.26 -2.20 3.40
CA ARG A 67 14.68 -0.93 2.79
C ARG A 67 14.41 -0.79 1.30
N ALA A 68 13.76 -1.74 0.67
CA ALA A 68 13.58 -1.70 -0.77
C ALA A 68 12.92 -0.39 -1.19
N ALA A 69 13.55 0.33 -2.10
CA ALA A 69 13.00 1.55 -2.65
C ALA A 69 11.81 1.19 -3.53
N GLY A 70 10.73 1.93 -3.40
CA GLY A 70 9.56 1.75 -4.24
C GLY A 70 9.77 2.38 -5.61
N LYS A 71 10.58 1.78 -6.46
CA LYS A 71 10.89 2.35 -7.78
C LYS A 71 9.64 2.53 -8.62
N THR A 72 8.79 1.52 -8.66
CA THR A 72 7.52 1.61 -9.40
C THR A 72 6.60 2.65 -8.78
N ALA A 73 6.56 2.72 -7.44
CA ALA A 73 5.79 3.74 -6.73
C ALA A 73 6.25 5.15 -7.10
N GLN A 74 7.55 5.40 -7.12
CA GLN A 74 8.09 6.69 -7.51
C GLN A 74 7.74 7.03 -8.97
N GLN A 75 7.82 6.05 -9.86
CA GLN A 75 7.46 6.25 -11.27
C GLN A 75 5.98 6.60 -11.43
N LEU A 76 5.11 5.92 -10.70
CA LEU A 76 3.68 6.22 -10.70
C LEU A 76 3.39 7.64 -10.22
N LEU A 77 4.11 8.12 -9.21
CA LEU A 77 3.98 9.49 -8.73
C LEU A 77 4.47 10.50 -9.75
N GLN A 78 5.64 10.26 -10.37
CA GLN A 78 6.18 11.14 -11.40
C GLN A 78 5.26 11.25 -12.59
N ASP A 79 4.67 10.15 -13.02
CA ASP A 79 3.78 10.11 -14.17
C ASP A 79 2.34 10.49 -13.81
N ARG A 80 2.10 10.90 -12.58
CA ARG A 80 0.79 11.34 -12.06
C ARG A 80 -0.32 10.30 -12.24
N LYS A 81 0.04 9.03 -12.12
CA LYS A 81 -0.92 7.92 -12.21
C LYS A 81 -1.61 7.64 -10.89
N VAL A 82 -0.99 8.03 -9.79
CA VAL A 82 -1.57 7.93 -8.45
C VAL A 82 -1.45 9.27 -7.74
N GLU A 83 -2.39 9.54 -6.84
CA GLU A 83 -2.38 10.76 -6.03
C GLU A 83 -1.31 10.70 -4.95
N ALA A 84 -1.14 9.55 -4.34
CA ALA A 84 -0.16 9.33 -3.29
C ALA A 84 0.18 7.84 -3.21
N VAL A 85 1.28 7.53 -2.54
CA VAL A 85 1.68 6.16 -2.28
C VAL A 85 1.82 5.95 -0.77
N TYR A 86 1.26 4.87 -0.29
CA TYR A 86 1.34 4.44 1.11
C TYR A 86 2.34 3.29 1.21
N PHE A 87 3.40 3.52 1.99
CA PHE A 87 4.33 2.46 2.34
C PHE A 87 3.97 1.93 3.72
N LEU A 88 3.62 0.65 3.78
CA LEU A 88 3.28 -0.03 5.03
C LEU A 88 4.49 -0.83 5.46
N LYS A 89 5.16 -0.40 6.52
CA LYS A 89 6.43 -0.96 6.96
C LYS A 89 6.35 -1.52 8.38
N GLY A 90 7.11 -2.59 8.63
CA GLY A 90 7.16 -3.20 9.96
C GLY A 90 7.90 -2.34 10.99
N ASP A 91 9.06 -1.82 10.63
CA ASP A 91 9.94 -1.09 11.54
C ASP A 91 10.02 0.38 11.17
N THR A 92 9.04 1.17 11.61
CA THR A 92 9.03 2.60 11.33
C THR A 92 8.12 3.32 12.30
N TYR A 93 8.41 4.58 12.51
CA TYR A 93 7.49 5.48 13.23
C TYR A 93 6.45 6.10 12.31
N GLY A 94 6.63 5.92 11.01
CA GLY A 94 5.76 6.54 10.04
C GLY A 94 6.21 7.95 9.68
N GLY A 95 5.49 8.58 8.76
CA GLY A 95 5.78 9.94 8.33
C GLY A 95 5.18 10.23 6.98
N LYS A 96 5.22 11.52 6.62
CA LYS A 96 4.69 12.00 5.36
C LYS A 96 5.73 12.88 4.70
N SER A 97 6.06 12.59 3.45
CA SER A 97 7.01 13.37 2.67
C SER A 97 6.46 13.53 1.26
N GLY A 98 6.06 14.76 0.91
CA GLY A 98 5.39 15.02 -0.36
C GLY A 98 4.13 14.17 -0.49
N ARG A 99 4.07 13.35 -1.51
CA ARG A 99 2.94 12.45 -1.75
C ARG A 99 3.22 11.01 -1.36
N THR A 100 4.22 10.81 -0.52
CA THR A 100 4.57 9.51 0.04
C THR A 100 4.24 9.50 1.52
N ILE A 101 3.48 8.51 1.95
CA ILE A 101 3.07 8.36 3.34
C ILE A 101 3.58 7.01 3.82
N THR A 102 4.35 7.01 4.90
CA THR A 102 4.84 5.79 5.52
C THR A 102 4.05 5.52 6.79
N ILE A 103 3.47 4.34 6.88
CA ILE A 103 2.60 3.95 7.99
C ILE A 103 3.17 2.68 8.62
N PRO A 104 3.32 2.63 9.96
CA PRO A 104 3.62 1.37 10.62
C PRO A 104 2.53 0.35 10.32
N ILE A 105 2.92 -0.87 9.98
CA ILE A 105 1.97 -1.88 9.51
C ILE A 105 0.89 -2.19 10.57
N TYR A 106 1.21 -2.05 11.85
CA TYR A 106 0.22 -2.30 12.90
C TYR A 106 -0.89 -1.23 12.96
N LEU A 107 -0.71 -0.10 12.25
CA LEU A 107 -1.74 0.94 12.16
C LEU A 107 -2.57 0.85 10.87
N VAL A 108 -2.37 -0.18 10.06
CA VAL A 108 -3.04 -0.30 8.75
C VAL A 108 -4.56 -0.21 8.86
N GLY A 109 -5.13 -0.72 9.96
CA GLY A 109 -6.57 -0.69 10.16
C GLY A 109 -7.16 0.70 10.36
N ARG A 110 -6.33 1.73 10.50
CA ARG A 110 -6.77 3.12 10.68
C ARG A 110 -6.59 3.98 9.44
N VAL A 111 -5.88 3.49 8.44
CA VAL A 111 -5.58 4.27 7.24
C VAL A 111 -6.83 4.40 6.38
N LYS A 112 -7.10 5.60 5.89
CA LYS A 112 -8.26 5.89 5.04
C LYS A 112 -7.96 5.88 3.56
N TYR A 113 -6.70 5.95 3.19
CA TYR A 113 -6.25 5.99 1.79
C TYR A 113 -6.90 7.12 1.01
N ASP A 114 -6.97 8.30 1.59
CA ASP A 114 -7.51 9.48 0.92
C ASP A 114 -6.53 10.66 0.91
N PHE A 115 -5.34 10.48 1.43
CA PHE A 115 -4.25 11.46 1.49
C PHE A 115 -4.55 12.66 2.41
N ILE A 116 -5.80 12.91 2.75
CA ILE A 116 -6.19 14.07 3.54
C ILE A 116 -6.13 13.79 5.03
N ASN A 117 -6.56 12.60 5.44
CA ASN A 117 -6.72 12.23 6.85
C ASN A 117 -5.56 11.40 7.41
N GLU A 118 -4.44 11.34 6.71
CA GLU A 118 -3.25 10.63 7.18
C GLU A 118 -2.17 11.55 7.74
#